data_116f52dc88df7c673e241d1d373181b3
#
_entry.id   116f52dc88df7c673e241d1d373181b3
#
_cell.length_a   1.000
_cell.length_b   1.000
_cell.length_c   1.000
_cell.angle_alpha   90.00
_cell.angle_beta   90.00
_cell.angle_gamma   90.00
#
_symmetry.space_group_name_H-M   'P 1'
#
loop_
_entity.id
_entity.type
_entity.pdbx_description
1 polymer ?
#
loop_
_entity_poly.entity_id
_entity_poly.type
_entity_poly.pdbx_seq_one_letter_code
_entity_poly.pdbx_strand_id
1 'polypeptide(L)'
;MLTTKKTFQTKFLSTLLILALVSTMILAPTALAAGFGGSSITTAVADSGARNFTPTEAANDTEIQAMTDNRSVLNESDIIYMILTDRFYDADPTNNGTLNQEYRPGQLKYTQGGDWKGITQKLDYIKNLGVTAIWISPPSQNELLSRDGEESGYHGYFTHDYNSADPHFGTKQDLIDLVSAAHSKGLKVILDVVPNHTADYFNGASSTYSSASYQPAAPFNNPDWYHHYGDITDWNNEYQVLNYDLGGLDDLNQDNADARQAIKDAYKNWITLTGADGIRVDAARSMPKNFLQEFESYVGVPSFGEIFVGDVDYVSAFSNYEWGVLDFPLFFQAREVFAHDASFTTVKAIFDQDYKYANVNHLITFIDNHDRDRF
;
A
#
# COMPACT_ATOMS: atom_id res chain seq x y z
N MET A 1 -33.88 -45.20 -9.86
CA MET A 1 -33.47 -44.46 -8.67
C MET A 1 -32.41 -43.45 -9.12
N LEU A 2 -32.85 -42.23 -9.45
CA LEU A 2 -31.99 -41.14 -9.89
C LEU A 2 -31.59 -40.32 -8.66
N THR A 3 -30.31 -40.26 -8.33
CA THR A 3 -29.77 -39.32 -7.34
C THR A 3 -29.14 -38.15 -8.06
N THR A 4 -29.81 -37.02 -8.01
CA THR A 4 -29.37 -35.71 -8.50
C THR A 4 -28.22 -35.20 -7.62
N LYS A 5 -27.02 -35.09 -8.19
CA LYS A 5 -25.93 -34.30 -7.63
C LYS A 5 -26.30 -32.81 -7.77
N LYS A 6 -26.56 -32.12 -6.67
CA LYS A 6 -26.59 -30.67 -6.62
C LYS A 6 -25.16 -30.15 -6.70
N THR A 7 -24.83 -29.56 -7.82
CA THR A 7 -23.60 -28.75 -7.99
C THR A 7 -23.78 -27.44 -7.21
N PHE A 8 -23.03 -27.26 -6.16
CA PHE A 8 -22.90 -26.00 -5.47
C PHE A 8 -22.03 -25.10 -6.36
N GLN A 9 -22.64 -24.29 -7.19
CA GLN A 9 -21.97 -23.16 -7.81
C GLN A 9 -21.90 -22.04 -6.76
N THR A 10 -20.76 -21.95 -6.08
CA THR A 10 -20.38 -20.78 -5.31
C THR A 10 -20.13 -19.65 -6.32
N LYS A 11 -21.06 -18.73 -6.43
CA LYS A 11 -20.82 -17.47 -7.09
C LYS A 11 -19.87 -16.70 -6.19
N PHE A 12 -18.58 -16.73 -6.50
CA PHE A 12 -17.65 -15.74 -6.03
C PHE A 12 -18.04 -14.41 -6.69
N LEU A 13 -18.76 -13.56 -5.96
CA LEU A 13 -18.81 -12.15 -6.28
C LEU A 13 -17.41 -11.63 -6.00
N SER A 14 -16.69 -11.31 -7.06
CA SER A 14 -15.56 -10.42 -7.02
C SER A 14 -16.04 -9.06 -6.52
N THR A 15 -15.94 -8.84 -5.24
CA THR A 15 -16.08 -7.51 -4.69
C THR A 15 -14.65 -7.02 -4.50
N LEU A 16 -14.13 -6.40 -5.54
CA LEU A 16 -13.09 -5.42 -5.40
C LEU A 16 -13.68 -4.38 -4.44
N LEU A 17 -13.22 -4.34 -3.20
CA LEU A 17 -13.63 -3.33 -2.25
C LEU A 17 -12.71 -2.13 -2.45
N ILE A 18 -12.96 -1.40 -3.51
CA ILE A 18 -13.07 0.04 -3.41
C ILE A 18 -14.17 0.25 -2.38
N LEU A 19 -13.83 0.86 -1.26
CA LEU A 19 -14.71 1.12 -0.12
C LEU A 19 -16.07 1.63 -0.59
N ALA A 20 -17.09 0.81 -0.57
CA ALA A 20 -18.45 1.23 -0.84
C ALA A 20 -19.36 0.81 0.30
N LEU A 21 -19.79 1.84 1.05
CA LEU A 21 -21.11 2.03 1.60
C LEU A 21 -21.51 1.37 2.91
N VAL A 22 -21.72 2.24 3.88
CA VAL A 22 -23.00 2.27 4.59
C VAL A 22 -23.59 3.68 4.46
N SER A 23 -24.61 3.83 3.60
CA SER A 23 -25.48 4.99 3.53
C SER A 23 -26.65 4.76 4.48
N THR A 24 -26.67 5.43 5.62
CA THR A 24 -27.90 5.64 6.39
C THR A 24 -28.35 7.08 6.23
N MET A 25 -29.46 7.25 5.55
CA MET A 25 -30.20 8.51 5.47
C MET A 25 -30.57 9.01 6.88
N ILE A 26 -30.14 10.23 7.18
CA ILE A 26 -30.82 11.07 8.19
C ILE A 26 -31.16 12.37 7.51
N LEU A 27 -32.46 12.63 7.46
CA LEU A 27 -33.06 13.87 6.97
C LEU A 27 -32.59 15.06 7.79
N ALA A 28 -32.12 16.11 7.11
CA ALA A 28 -31.87 17.42 7.70
C ALA A 28 -32.98 18.38 7.38
N PRO A 29 -33.31 19.33 8.26
CA PRO A 29 -34.28 20.37 7.97
C PRO A 29 -33.68 21.57 7.25
N THR A 30 -34.47 22.12 6.35
CA THR A 30 -34.20 23.33 5.55
C THR A 30 -34.07 24.59 6.40
N ALA A 31 -33.10 25.45 6.08
CA ALA A 31 -33.14 26.88 6.42
C ALA A 31 -32.49 27.73 5.34
N LEU A 32 -33.30 28.48 4.73
CA LEU A 32 -33.37 29.84 4.21
C LEU A 32 -32.11 30.52 3.68
N ALA A 33 -32.20 30.92 2.42
CA ALA A 33 -31.28 31.76 1.69
C ALA A 33 -31.23 33.20 2.20
N ALA A 34 -30.03 33.80 2.18
CA ALA A 34 -29.87 35.25 2.04
C ALA A 34 -28.68 35.51 1.10
N GLY A 35 -28.93 36.17 0.00
CA GLY A 35 -27.92 36.48 -1.00
C GLY A 35 -27.11 37.73 -0.63
N PHE A 36 -25.88 37.78 -1.13
CA PHE A 36 -25.16 39.02 -1.39
C PHE A 36 -24.09 38.86 -2.49
N GLY A 37 -24.20 39.68 -3.49
CA GLY A 37 -23.16 40.44 -4.19
C GLY A 37 -22.04 39.68 -4.90
N GLY A 38 -22.09 39.67 -6.25
CA GLY A 38 -20.98 39.24 -7.08
C GLY A 38 -19.74 40.14 -6.96
N SER A 39 -18.60 39.46 -6.94
CA SER A 39 -17.33 40.07 -7.32
C SER A 39 -16.57 39.05 -8.15
N SER A 40 -16.25 39.43 -9.38
CA SER A 40 -15.45 38.66 -10.32
C SER A 40 -14.05 38.48 -9.78
N ILE A 41 -13.69 37.24 -9.43
CA ILE A 41 -12.28 36.91 -9.13
C ILE A 41 -11.70 36.32 -10.41
N THR A 42 -10.79 37.08 -11.01
CA THR A 42 -9.87 36.61 -12.05
C THR A 42 -9.02 35.48 -11.46
N THR A 43 -9.16 34.28 -12.01
CA THR A 43 -8.29 33.13 -11.73
C THR A 43 -6.88 33.44 -12.18
N ALA A 44 -6.01 33.72 -11.22
CA ALA A 44 -4.57 33.62 -11.45
C ALA A 44 -4.24 32.12 -11.45
N VAL A 45 -3.90 31.58 -12.62
CA VAL A 45 -3.26 30.28 -12.76
C VAL A 45 -1.92 30.41 -12.06
N ALA A 46 -1.76 29.79 -10.89
CA ALA A 46 -0.47 29.65 -10.25
C ALA A 46 0.36 28.68 -11.10
N ASP A 47 1.40 29.23 -11.69
CA ASP A 47 2.48 28.51 -12.35
C ASP A 47 3.06 27.52 -11.33
N SER A 48 2.86 26.21 -11.54
CA SER A 48 3.50 25.15 -10.78
C SER A 48 4.97 25.11 -11.18
N GLY A 49 5.75 26.00 -10.59
CA GLY A 49 7.19 26.04 -10.79
C GLY A 49 7.79 24.68 -10.42
N ALA A 50 8.22 23.94 -11.44
CA ALA A 50 9.08 22.79 -11.27
C ALA A 50 10.29 23.20 -10.42
N ARG A 51 10.30 22.80 -9.14
CA ARG A 51 11.47 22.99 -8.30
C ARG A 51 12.53 22.01 -8.80
N ASN A 52 13.52 22.57 -9.48
CA ASN A 52 14.74 21.86 -9.81
C ASN A 52 15.37 21.35 -8.49
N PHE A 53 15.35 20.05 -8.30
CA PHE A 53 15.98 19.37 -7.19
C PHE A 53 17.49 19.48 -7.36
N THR A 54 18.14 20.29 -6.57
CA THR A 54 19.59 20.20 -6.36
C THR A 54 19.86 19.06 -5.38
N PRO A 55 20.83 18.17 -5.65
CA PRO A 55 21.15 17.04 -4.75
C PRO A 55 21.94 17.52 -3.52
N THR A 56 21.28 18.16 -2.57
CA THR A 56 21.95 18.72 -1.37
C THR A 56 21.40 18.16 -0.05
N GLU A 57 20.52 17.16 -0.10
CA GLU A 57 19.99 16.49 1.10
C GLU A 57 20.29 14.97 1.12
N ALA A 58 21.44 14.56 0.59
CA ALA A 58 21.95 13.24 0.87
C ALA A 58 22.53 13.24 2.28
N ALA A 59 21.99 12.41 3.18
CA ALA A 59 22.69 12.03 4.39
C ALA A 59 24.14 11.66 4.02
N ASN A 60 25.14 12.08 4.78
CA ASN A 60 26.52 11.76 4.43
C ASN A 60 26.75 10.24 4.57
N ASP A 61 27.69 9.69 3.79
CA ASP A 61 27.96 8.25 3.73
C ASP A 61 28.19 7.61 5.12
N THR A 62 28.65 8.39 6.09
CA THR A 62 28.89 7.94 7.48
C THR A 62 27.57 7.77 8.24
N GLU A 63 26.60 8.65 8.03
CA GLU A 63 25.25 8.52 8.65
C GLU A 63 24.49 7.36 8.02
N ILE A 64 24.54 7.21 6.71
CA ILE A 64 23.94 6.08 5.98
C ILE A 64 24.55 4.75 6.48
N GLN A 65 25.86 4.68 6.63
CA GLN A 65 26.54 3.49 7.14
C GLN A 65 26.15 3.18 8.59
N ALA A 66 26.06 4.20 9.47
CA ALA A 66 25.64 4.01 10.86
C ALA A 66 24.17 3.52 10.97
N MET A 67 23.27 3.99 10.09
CA MET A 67 21.90 3.50 10.02
C MET A 67 21.84 2.04 9.57
N THR A 68 22.66 1.67 8.60
CA THR A 68 22.74 0.30 8.09
C THR A 68 23.31 -0.67 9.14
N ASP A 69 24.32 -0.23 9.91
CA ASP A 69 24.97 -1.04 10.95
C ASP A 69 24.06 -1.29 12.17
N ASN A 70 23.05 -0.44 12.39
CA ASN A 70 22.08 -0.59 13.49
C ASN A 70 20.79 -1.31 13.06
N ARG A 71 20.67 -1.76 11.83
CA ARG A 71 19.48 -2.44 11.32
C ARG A 71 19.28 -3.76 12.05
N SER A 72 18.11 -3.95 12.62
CA SER A 72 17.68 -5.24 13.14
C SER A 72 16.99 -6.06 12.03
N VAL A 73 17.23 -7.37 12.03
CA VAL A 73 16.64 -8.26 11.02
C VAL A 73 15.26 -8.68 11.48
N LEU A 74 14.27 -8.69 10.57
CA LEU A 74 12.97 -9.32 10.81
C LEU A 74 13.17 -10.81 11.09
N ASN A 75 12.41 -11.34 12.03
CA ASN A 75 12.46 -12.75 12.39
C ASN A 75 11.08 -13.26 12.84
N GLU A 76 10.96 -14.55 13.00
CA GLU A 76 9.71 -15.25 13.34
C GLU A 76 9.10 -14.90 14.71
N SER A 77 9.82 -14.21 15.57
CA SER A 77 9.31 -13.75 16.86
C SER A 77 8.74 -12.34 16.82
N ASP A 78 8.79 -11.66 15.68
CA ASP A 78 8.29 -10.31 15.57
C ASP A 78 6.76 -10.25 15.63
N ILE A 79 6.27 -9.28 16.40
CA ILE A 79 4.86 -8.93 16.48
C ILE A 79 4.69 -7.61 15.75
N ILE A 80 4.01 -7.65 14.60
CA ILE A 80 3.87 -6.52 13.69
C ILE A 80 2.57 -5.78 13.95
N TYR A 81 2.64 -4.46 14.07
CA TYR A 81 1.48 -3.57 14.13
C TYR A 81 1.41 -2.72 12.87
N MET A 82 0.37 -2.94 12.05
CA MET A 82 0.14 -2.17 10.83
C MET A 82 -0.45 -0.81 11.17
N ILE A 83 0.10 0.26 10.60
CA ILE A 83 -0.32 1.65 10.77
C ILE A 83 -0.61 2.26 9.40
N LEU A 84 -1.87 2.60 9.15
CA LEU A 84 -2.24 3.50 8.08
C LEU A 84 -1.94 4.93 8.53
N THR A 85 -0.87 5.52 8.03
CA THR A 85 -0.26 6.76 8.52
C THR A 85 -1.28 7.87 8.69
N ASP A 86 -2.06 8.15 7.66
CA ASP A 86 -3.09 9.20 7.65
C ASP A 86 -4.15 9.04 8.76
N ARG A 87 -4.37 7.80 9.24
CA ARG A 87 -5.45 7.47 10.19
C ARG A 87 -4.98 7.38 11.64
N PHE A 88 -3.67 7.54 11.89
CA PHE A 88 -3.13 7.21 13.20
C PHE A 88 -3.12 8.40 14.16
N TYR A 89 -2.38 9.45 13.86
CA TYR A 89 -2.31 10.65 14.69
C TYR A 89 -1.74 11.84 13.92
N ASP A 90 -2.48 12.94 13.90
CA ASP A 90 -2.08 14.22 13.33
C ASP A 90 -1.24 15.00 14.36
N ALA A 91 0.05 15.20 14.10
CA ALA A 91 0.94 16.01 14.92
C ALA A 91 1.42 17.28 14.21
N ASP A 92 1.22 17.39 12.91
CA ASP A 92 1.57 18.56 12.11
C ASP A 92 0.38 18.98 11.20
N PRO A 93 -0.60 19.73 11.76
CA PRO A 93 -1.76 20.14 10.97
C PRO A 93 -1.43 21.04 9.75
N THR A 94 -0.16 21.41 9.56
CA THR A 94 0.24 22.24 8.41
C THR A 94 0.46 21.44 7.12
N ASN A 95 0.55 20.11 7.22
CA ASN A 95 0.72 19.20 6.09
C ASN A 95 -0.56 18.47 5.65
N ASN A 96 -1.70 18.72 6.31
CA ASN A 96 -2.95 18.01 6.07
C ASN A 96 -3.55 18.21 4.66
N GLY A 97 -3.02 19.18 3.90
CA GLY A 97 -3.51 19.48 2.56
C GLY A 97 -4.61 20.56 2.52
N THR A 98 -5.35 20.60 1.41
CA THR A 98 -6.32 21.68 1.17
C THR A 98 -7.72 21.27 1.64
N LEU A 99 -8.28 22.02 2.58
CA LEU A 99 -9.61 21.77 3.13
C LEU A 99 -10.68 21.76 2.03
N ASN A 100 -11.56 20.75 2.07
CA ASN A 100 -12.61 20.46 1.11
C ASN A 100 -12.12 20.06 -0.31
N GLN A 101 -10.84 19.83 -0.48
CA GLN A 101 -10.28 19.12 -1.64
C GLN A 101 -9.89 17.71 -1.21
N GLU A 102 -8.62 17.40 -1.06
CA GLU A 102 -8.15 16.09 -0.58
C GLU A 102 -8.29 15.93 0.95
N TYR A 103 -8.22 17.02 1.74
CA TYR A 103 -8.40 16.99 3.19
C TYR A 103 -9.85 17.26 3.57
N ARG A 104 -10.55 16.23 4.06
CA ARG A 104 -11.98 16.29 4.45
C ARG A 104 -12.22 15.55 5.77
N PRO A 105 -11.95 16.19 6.91
CA PRO A 105 -12.10 15.56 8.21
C PRO A 105 -13.47 14.91 8.42
N GLY A 106 -13.46 13.64 8.83
CA GLY A 106 -14.67 12.84 9.05
C GLY A 106 -15.23 12.17 7.79
N GLN A 107 -14.67 12.42 6.61
CA GLN A 107 -15.03 11.69 5.38
C GLN A 107 -13.95 10.64 5.09
N LEU A 108 -14.26 9.37 5.29
CA LEU A 108 -13.27 8.28 5.31
C LEU A 108 -12.52 8.03 4.00
N LYS A 109 -13.05 8.49 2.87
CA LYS A 109 -12.39 8.40 1.55
C LYS A 109 -11.35 9.50 1.31
N TYR A 110 -11.15 10.39 2.28
CA TYR A 110 -10.27 11.54 2.13
C TYR A 110 -9.26 11.63 3.28
N THR A 111 -8.20 12.37 3.05
CA THR A 111 -7.13 12.62 4.02
C THR A 111 -7.70 13.13 5.35
N GLN A 112 -7.19 12.58 6.45
CA GLN A 112 -7.57 12.92 7.83
C GLN A 112 -6.42 13.58 8.61
N GLY A 113 -5.20 13.57 8.08
CA GLY A 113 -4.07 14.35 8.56
C GLY A 113 -3.08 13.60 9.46
N GLY A 114 -3.19 12.29 9.62
CA GLY A 114 -2.15 11.52 10.34
C GLY A 114 -0.81 11.57 9.59
N ASP A 115 0.30 11.66 10.33
CA ASP A 115 1.62 11.92 9.79
C ASP A 115 2.73 11.13 10.53
N TRP A 116 3.95 11.15 9.99
CA TRP A 116 5.11 10.45 10.60
C TRP A 116 5.53 11.06 11.94
N LYS A 117 5.35 12.37 12.12
CA LYS A 117 5.58 13.01 13.44
C LYS A 117 4.59 12.48 14.47
N GLY A 118 3.35 12.24 14.05
CA GLY A 118 2.31 11.63 14.88
C GLY A 118 2.66 10.22 15.30
N ILE A 119 3.13 9.38 14.40
CA ILE A 119 3.62 8.04 14.73
C ILE A 119 4.79 8.15 15.71
N THR A 120 5.75 9.03 15.43
CA THR A 120 6.92 9.27 16.30
C THR A 120 6.51 9.65 17.73
N GLN A 121 5.54 10.53 17.89
CA GLN A 121 5.03 10.93 19.21
C GLN A 121 4.33 9.78 19.96
N LYS A 122 3.83 8.77 19.23
CA LYS A 122 3.09 7.64 19.80
C LYS A 122 3.92 6.36 19.94
N LEU A 123 5.21 6.37 19.67
CA LEU A 123 6.06 5.17 19.74
C LEU A 123 6.05 4.50 21.12
N ASP A 124 5.94 5.25 22.23
CA ASP A 124 5.81 4.68 23.56
C ASP A 124 4.48 3.94 23.76
N TYR A 125 3.40 4.49 23.22
CA TYR A 125 2.11 3.80 23.20
C TYR A 125 2.22 2.49 22.41
N ILE A 126 2.79 2.53 21.21
CA ILE A 126 2.99 1.36 20.35
C ILE A 126 3.86 0.31 21.07
N LYS A 127 4.99 0.71 21.63
CA LYS A 127 5.88 -0.18 22.37
C LYS A 127 5.18 -0.86 23.54
N ASN A 128 4.32 -0.12 24.27
CA ASN A 128 3.57 -0.64 25.41
C ASN A 128 2.47 -1.64 25.01
N LEU A 129 2.07 -1.72 23.75
CA LEU A 129 1.22 -2.80 23.23
C LEU A 129 1.95 -4.15 23.18
N GLY A 130 3.28 -4.16 23.33
CA GLY A 130 4.10 -5.37 23.28
C GLY A 130 4.52 -5.76 21.86
N VAL A 131 4.28 -4.91 20.85
CA VAL A 131 4.74 -5.14 19.48
C VAL A 131 6.25 -4.90 19.34
N THR A 132 6.87 -5.53 18.36
CA THR A 132 8.31 -5.44 18.11
C THR A 132 8.62 -4.76 16.78
N ALA A 133 7.63 -4.65 15.89
CA ALA A 133 7.75 -3.99 14.60
C ALA A 133 6.50 -3.18 14.28
N ILE A 134 6.68 -2.09 13.54
CA ILE A 134 5.59 -1.35 12.90
C ILE A 134 5.69 -1.52 11.39
N TRP A 135 4.55 -1.71 10.74
CA TRP A 135 4.41 -1.66 9.28
C TRP A 135 3.61 -0.39 8.98
N ILE A 136 4.21 0.54 8.24
CA ILE A 136 3.60 1.82 7.89
C ILE A 136 3.21 1.83 6.41
N SER A 137 2.13 2.53 6.07
CA SER A 137 1.66 2.72 4.70
C SER A 137 2.74 3.34 3.80
N PRO A 138 2.64 3.18 2.44
CA PRO A 138 3.70 3.56 1.52
C PRO A 138 4.18 4.99 1.69
N PRO A 139 5.52 5.24 1.68
CA PRO A 139 6.08 6.58 1.91
C PRO A 139 6.12 7.45 0.66
N SER A 140 5.98 6.85 -0.53
CA SER A 140 6.08 7.55 -1.82
C SER A 140 4.95 8.53 -2.01
N GLN A 141 5.22 9.63 -2.73
CA GLN A 141 4.21 10.65 -3.01
C GLN A 141 3.06 10.06 -3.84
N ASN A 142 1.86 10.33 -3.40
CA ASN A 142 0.62 9.91 -4.05
C ASN A 142 -0.02 11.04 -4.85
N GLU A 143 -0.94 10.68 -5.75
CA GLU A 143 -1.90 11.65 -6.27
C GLU A 143 -2.78 12.18 -5.13
N LEU A 144 -3.09 13.47 -5.19
CA LEU A 144 -3.94 14.10 -4.17
C LEU A 144 -5.34 13.51 -4.16
N LEU A 145 -5.86 13.24 -5.36
CA LEU A 145 -7.18 12.65 -5.57
C LEU A 145 -7.10 11.58 -6.66
N SER A 146 -7.97 10.58 -6.56
CA SER A 146 -8.26 9.67 -7.66
C SER A 146 -8.71 10.45 -8.91
N ARG A 147 -8.58 9.85 -10.09
CA ARG A 147 -8.92 10.51 -11.37
C ARG A 147 -10.35 11.05 -11.42
N ASP A 148 -11.31 10.38 -10.76
CA ASP A 148 -12.71 10.81 -10.65
C ASP A 148 -12.95 11.80 -9.49
N GLY A 149 -11.96 12.04 -8.64
CA GLY A 149 -12.06 12.93 -7.48
C GLY A 149 -12.83 12.36 -6.27
N GLU A 150 -13.21 11.10 -6.31
CA GLU A 150 -14.06 10.46 -5.30
C GLU A 150 -13.28 9.94 -4.07
N GLU A 151 -11.94 9.92 -4.15
CA GLU A 151 -11.05 9.46 -3.09
C GLU A 151 -9.73 10.22 -3.12
N SER A 152 -9.10 10.44 -1.96
CA SER A 152 -7.71 10.95 -1.92
C SER A 152 -6.69 9.82 -1.80
N GLY A 153 -5.41 10.13 -2.09
CA GLY A 153 -4.31 9.16 -1.99
C GLY A 153 -3.85 8.86 -0.56
N TYR A 154 -4.68 9.11 0.46
CA TYR A 154 -4.37 8.98 1.89
C TYR A 154 -3.77 7.63 2.31
N HIS A 155 -4.07 6.59 1.56
CA HIS A 155 -3.64 5.23 1.85
C HIS A 155 -2.23 4.90 1.35
N GLY A 156 -1.69 5.67 0.40
CA GLY A 156 -0.35 5.47 -0.13
C GLY A 156 -0.26 4.64 -1.42
N TYR A 157 -1.40 4.17 -1.98
CA TYR A 157 -1.40 3.25 -3.14
C TYR A 157 -1.71 3.92 -4.48
N PHE A 158 -1.86 5.25 -4.53
CA PHE A 158 -1.99 6.03 -5.76
C PHE A 158 -0.65 6.69 -6.11
N THR A 159 0.39 5.89 -6.32
CA THR A 159 1.76 6.40 -6.49
C THR A 159 1.87 7.35 -7.67
N HIS A 160 2.32 8.58 -7.38
CA HIS A 160 2.67 9.63 -8.34
C HIS A 160 4.18 9.72 -8.55
N ASP A 161 4.95 9.77 -7.46
CA ASP A 161 6.41 9.88 -7.51
C ASP A 161 7.04 8.90 -6.52
N TYR A 162 7.68 7.88 -7.04
CA TYR A 162 8.37 6.85 -6.26
C TYR A 162 9.55 7.39 -5.45
N ASN A 163 10.11 8.53 -5.87
CA ASN A 163 11.35 9.09 -5.31
C ASN A 163 11.10 10.21 -4.31
N SER A 164 9.88 10.73 -4.20
CA SER A 164 9.50 11.80 -3.28
C SER A 164 8.65 11.30 -2.13
N ALA A 165 8.79 11.92 -0.97
CA ALA A 165 7.93 11.66 0.18
C ALA A 165 6.55 12.26 -0.05
N ASP A 166 5.51 11.56 0.44
CA ASP A 166 4.17 12.15 0.44
C ASP A 166 4.11 13.34 1.39
N PRO A 167 3.77 14.54 0.89
CA PRO A 167 3.79 15.75 1.70
C PRO A 167 2.79 15.72 2.85
N HIS A 168 1.70 14.92 2.77
CA HIS A 168 0.73 14.77 3.84
C HIS A 168 1.28 13.95 5.01
N PHE A 169 2.25 13.08 4.76
CA PHE A 169 2.90 12.30 5.82
C PHE A 169 4.13 12.99 6.38
N GLY A 170 4.71 13.94 5.65
CA GLY A 170 5.89 14.71 6.07
C GLY A 170 7.01 14.74 5.05
N THR A 171 8.18 15.14 5.51
CA THR A 171 9.42 15.17 4.71
C THR A 171 10.16 13.83 4.80
N LYS A 172 11.14 13.60 3.90
CA LYS A 172 12.05 12.45 4.03
C LYS A 172 12.76 12.45 5.39
N GLN A 173 13.09 13.62 5.94
CA GLN A 173 13.72 13.72 7.25
C GLN A 173 12.78 13.27 8.36
N ASP A 174 11.49 13.60 8.30
CA ASP A 174 10.51 13.14 9.30
C ASP A 174 10.40 11.60 9.31
N LEU A 175 10.53 10.95 8.15
CA LEU A 175 10.56 9.49 8.07
C LEU A 175 11.87 8.90 8.63
N ILE A 176 13.01 9.52 8.32
CA ILE A 176 14.32 9.13 8.91
C ILE A 176 14.26 9.24 10.44
N ASP A 177 13.72 10.33 10.94
CA ASP A 177 13.58 10.58 12.38
C ASP A 177 12.64 9.56 13.04
N LEU A 178 11.54 9.20 12.36
CA LEU A 178 10.65 8.13 12.82
C LEU A 178 11.38 6.79 12.95
N VAL A 179 12.09 6.37 11.90
CA VAL A 179 12.82 5.09 11.91
C VAL A 179 13.89 5.09 13.01
N SER A 180 14.67 6.16 13.12
CA SER A 180 15.69 6.32 14.17
C SER A 180 15.08 6.27 15.57
N ALA A 181 13.96 6.98 15.80
CA ALA A 181 13.26 6.97 17.07
C ALA A 181 12.67 5.59 17.40
N ALA A 182 12.12 4.88 16.42
CA ALA A 182 11.64 3.51 16.58
C ALA A 182 12.78 2.56 16.99
N HIS A 183 13.90 2.60 16.30
CA HIS A 183 15.09 1.80 16.62
C HIS A 183 15.60 2.09 18.04
N SER A 184 15.62 3.34 18.46
CA SER A 184 16.04 3.72 19.85
C SER A 184 15.17 3.09 20.92
N LYS A 185 13.93 2.69 20.58
CA LYS A 185 12.97 2.00 21.45
C LYS A 185 12.96 0.48 21.23
N GLY A 186 13.83 -0.04 20.34
CA GLY A 186 13.87 -1.46 19.98
C GLY A 186 12.62 -1.89 19.19
N LEU A 187 12.07 -0.99 18.37
CA LEU A 187 11.02 -1.28 17.39
C LEU A 187 11.66 -1.33 16.01
N LYS A 188 11.33 -2.33 15.22
CA LYS A 188 11.65 -2.41 13.79
C LYS A 188 10.65 -1.62 12.98
N VAL A 189 11.05 -1.19 11.77
CA VAL A 189 10.16 -0.48 10.82
C VAL A 189 10.13 -1.22 9.50
N ILE A 190 8.92 -1.48 9.03
CA ILE A 190 8.63 -2.11 7.74
C ILE A 190 7.94 -1.05 6.88
N LEU A 191 8.49 -0.78 5.70
CA LEU A 191 7.85 0.10 4.74
C LEU A 191 6.93 -0.71 3.83
N ASP A 192 5.71 -0.21 3.61
CA ASP A 192 4.89 -0.70 2.51
C ASP A 192 5.44 -0.18 1.19
N VAL A 193 5.45 -1.00 0.15
CA VAL A 193 5.99 -0.66 -1.17
C VAL A 193 5.05 -1.12 -2.27
N VAL A 194 4.92 -0.30 -3.32
CA VAL A 194 3.94 -0.49 -4.42
C VAL A 194 4.65 -0.67 -5.76
N PRO A 195 5.37 -1.78 -5.99
CA PRO A 195 6.15 -1.95 -7.22
C PRO A 195 5.32 -2.41 -8.43
N ASN A 196 4.04 -2.72 -8.23
CA ASN A 196 3.14 -3.23 -9.27
C ASN A 196 2.58 -2.14 -10.17
N HIS A 197 2.15 -1.00 -9.61
CA HIS A 197 1.32 -0.02 -10.32
C HIS A 197 1.57 1.41 -9.87
N THR A 198 1.08 2.35 -10.67
CA THR A 198 0.94 3.76 -10.32
C THR A 198 -0.54 4.11 -10.09
N ALA A 199 -0.88 5.39 -9.92
CA ALA A 199 -2.27 5.84 -10.00
C ALA A 199 -2.84 5.63 -11.43
N ASP A 200 -4.15 5.89 -11.62
CA ASP A 200 -4.88 5.74 -12.89
C ASP A 200 -4.62 6.94 -13.82
N TYR A 201 -3.63 6.87 -14.66
CA TYR A 201 -3.22 7.94 -15.58
C TYR A 201 -3.65 7.72 -17.04
N PHE A 202 -3.77 6.46 -17.47
CA PHE A 202 -4.08 6.13 -18.86
C PHE A 202 -5.60 6.02 -19.10
N ASN A 203 -5.97 6.02 -20.38
CA ASN A 203 -7.36 5.80 -20.79
C ASN A 203 -7.63 4.29 -21.02
N GLY A 204 -7.78 3.53 -19.94
CA GLY A 204 -7.98 2.08 -19.97
C GLY A 204 -6.88 1.40 -20.80
N ALA A 205 -7.23 0.57 -21.78
CA ALA A 205 -6.26 -0.17 -22.61
C ALA A 205 -5.48 0.71 -23.63
N SER A 206 -5.28 1.99 -23.38
CA SER A 206 -4.57 2.93 -24.26
C SER A 206 -3.26 3.37 -23.65
N SER A 207 -2.22 3.54 -24.47
CA SER A 207 -0.96 4.17 -24.07
C SER A 207 -1.02 5.71 -24.02
N THR A 208 -2.23 6.28 -24.09
CA THR A 208 -2.44 7.72 -24.04
C THR A 208 -2.93 8.14 -22.66
N TYR A 209 -2.21 9.06 -22.04
CA TYR A 209 -2.64 9.66 -20.77
C TYR A 209 -4.02 10.30 -20.87
N SER A 210 -4.77 10.22 -19.80
CA SER A 210 -6.10 10.82 -19.68
C SER A 210 -6.04 12.35 -19.76
N SER A 211 -4.93 12.95 -19.30
CA SER A 211 -4.65 14.38 -19.38
C SER A 211 -3.15 14.62 -19.49
N ALA A 212 -2.77 15.66 -20.22
CA ALA A 212 -1.36 16.07 -20.33
C ALA A 212 -0.77 16.61 -19.01
N SER A 213 -1.60 17.00 -18.07
CA SER A 213 -1.20 17.50 -16.74
C SER A 213 -1.39 16.47 -15.62
N TYR A 214 -1.88 15.26 -15.93
CA TYR A 214 -2.10 14.19 -14.98
C TYR A 214 -1.31 12.98 -15.45
N GLN A 215 -0.09 12.86 -14.95
CA GLN A 215 0.92 11.87 -15.35
C GLN A 215 1.81 11.55 -14.15
N PRO A 216 2.39 10.35 -14.07
CA PRO A 216 3.38 10.05 -13.04
C PRO A 216 4.60 10.98 -13.17
N ALA A 217 5.33 11.16 -12.09
CA ALA A 217 6.61 11.85 -12.12
C ALA A 217 7.67 11.05 -12.90
N ALA A 218 8.65 11.76 -13.47
CA ALA A 218 9.77 11.10 -14.16
C ALA A 218 10.60 10.25 -13.17
N PRO A 219 11.12 9.11 -13.58
CA PRO A 219 11.14 8.56 -14.93
C PRO A 219 9.90 7.74 -15.31
N PHE A 220 8.95 7.57 -14.39
CA PHE A 220 7.76 6.72 -14.57
C PHE A 220 6.72 7.31 -15.54
N ASN A 221 6.92 8.52 -16.04
CA ASN A 221 6.10 9.15 -17.07
C ASN A 221 6.42 8.66 -18.50
N ASN A 222 6.94 7.46 -18.65
CA ASN A 222 7.19 6.80 -19.93
C ASN A 222 6.11 5.75 -20.21
N PRO A 223 5.19 5.95 -21.16
CA PRO A 223 4.12 5.00 -21.44
C PRO A 223 4.62 3.59 -21.83
N ASP A 224 5.81 3.45 -22.42
CA ASP A 224 6.37 2.16 -22.80
C ASP A 224 6.75 1.27 -21.60
N TRP A 225 6.65 1.81 -20.37
CA TRP A 225 6.93 1.11 -19.13
C TRP A 225 5.71 0.41 -18.54
N TYR A 226 4.55 0.53 -19.20
CA TYR A 226 3.27 0.01 -18.69
C TYR A 226 2.70 -1.05 -19.63
N HIS A 227 1.92 -1.95 -19.07
CA HIS A 227 0.98 -2.73 -19.84
C HIS A 227 -0.26 -1.88 -20.16
N HIS A 228 -0.85 -2.11 -21.32
CA HIS A 228 -2.01 -1.34 -21.80
C HIS A 228 -3.13 -2.29 -22.20
N TYR A 229 -3.57 -3.11 -21.25
CA TYR A 229 -4.61 -4.11 -21.48
C TYR A 229 -5.94 -3.77 -20.82
N GLY A 230 -5.98 -2.69 -19.99
CA GLY A 230 -7.13 -2.32 -19.17
C GLY A 230 -7.29 -3.22 -17.96
N ASP A 231 -8.42 -3.13 -17.27
CA ASP A 231 -8.67 -3.76 -15.97
C ASP A 231 -8.66 -5.29 -16.00
N ILE A 232 -8.22 -5.90 -14.88
CA ILE A 232 -8.42 -7.31 -14.60
C ILE A 232 -9.93 -7.59 -14.52
N THR A 233 -10.43 -8.46 -15.37
CA THR A 233 -11.84 -8.88 -15.41
C THR A 233 -12.06 -10.33 -15.00
N ASP A 234 -11.00 -11.14 -15.02
CA ASP A 234 -11.01 -12.54 -14.57
C ASP A 234 -9.80 -12.84 -13.68
N TRP A 235 -10.02 -12.84 -12.39
CA TRP A 235 -9.00 -13.12 -11.36
C TRP A 235 -8.49 -14.58 -11.36
N ASN A 236 -9.10 -15.48 -12.12
CA ASN A 236 -8.59 -16.84 -12.32
C ASN A 236 -7.70 -16.95 -13.58
N ASN A 237 -7.62 -15.90 -14.35
CA ASN A 237 -6.74 -15.83 -15.52
C ASN A 237 -5.39 -15.21 -15.09
N GLU A 238 -4.38 -16.05 -14.88
CA GLU A 238 -3.05 -15.63 -14.42
C GLU A 238 -2.41 -14.59 -15.37
N TYR A 239 -2.68 -14.65 -16.68
CA TYR A 239 -2.17 -13.65 -17.61
C TYR A 239 -2.78 -12.27 -17.35
N GLN A 240 -4.07 -12.19 -17.05
CA GLN A 240 -4.68 -10.91 -16.66
C GLN A 240 -4.15 -10.42 -15.32
N VAL A 241 -4.01 -11.31 -14.34
CA VAL A 241 -3.50 -10.94 -13.02
C VAL A 241 -2.09 -10.32 -13.09
N LEU A 242 -1.26 -10.77 -14.03
CA LEU A 242 0.14 -10.33 -14.19
C LEU A 242 0.34 -9.16 -15.15
N ASN A 243 -0.67 -8.76 -15.92
CA ASN A 243 -0.46 -7.80 -17.01
C ASN A 243 -1.58 -6.77 -17.19
N TYR A 244 -2.61 -6.79 -16.36
CA TYR A 244 -3.76 -5.90 -16.48
C TYR A 244 -3.86 -5.00 -15.26
N ASP A 245 -4.54 -3.88 -15.43
CA ASP A 245 -4.70 -2.86 -14.41
C ASP A 245 -5.46 -3.37 -13.19
N LEU A 246 -4.94 -3.08 -12.01
CA LEU A 246 -5.55 -3.44 -10.73
C LEU A 246 -6.60 -2.40 -10.34
N GLY A 247 -7.85 -2.57 -10.82
CA GLY A 247 -8.95 -1.67 -10.47
C GLY A 247 -8.71 -0.24 -10.96
N GLY A 248 -8.19 -0.09 -12.16
CA GLY A 248 -7.86 1.18 -12.78
C GLY A 248 -6.46 1.70 -12.50
N LEU A 249 -5.71 1.10 -11.57
CA LEU A 249 -4.33 1.49 -11.29
C LEU A 249 -3.40 0.93 -12.36
N ASP A 250 -2.66 1.82 -13.03
CA ASP A 250 -1.88 1.48 -14.22
C ASP A 250 -0.72 0.51 -13.93
N ASP A 251 -0.76 -0.64 -14.57
CA ASP A 251 0.14 -1.75 -14.35
C ASP A 251 1.52 -1.52 -14.96
N LEU A 252 2.56 -1.52 -14.13
CA LEU A 252 3.95 -1.40 -14.58
C LEU A 252 4.45 -2.72 -15.18
N ASN A 253 5.08 -2.63 -16.34
CA ASN A 253 5.68 -3.78 -17.00
C ASN A 253 7.05 -4.12 -16.41
N GLN A 254 7.08 -5.04 -15.44
CA GLN A 254 8.33 -5.51 -14.82
C GLN A 254 9.20 -6.35 -15.75
N ASP A 255 8.73 -6.72 -16.96
CA ASP A 255 9.56 -7.33 -18.01
C ASP A 255 10.28 -6.28 -18.85
N ASN A 256 9.89 -5.00 -18.78
CA ASN A 256 10.66 -3.89 -19.32
C ASN A 256 11.89 -3.63 -18.42
N ALA A 257 13.10 -3.74 -18.98
CA ALA A 257 14.34 -3.67 -18.20
C ALA A 257 14.55 -2.32 -17.50
N ASP A 258 14.15 -1.21 -18.14
CA ASP A 258 14.32 0.14 -17.59
C ASP A 258 13.32 0.41 -16.47
N ALA A 259 12.04 0.04 -16.66
CA ALA A 259 11.01 0.12 -15.63
C ALA A 259 11.39 -0.73 -14.41
N ARG A 260 11.76 -1.99 -14.65
CA ARG A 260 12.23 -2.93 -13.63
C ARG A 260 13.38 -2.36 -12.80
N GLN A 261 14.38 -1.76 -13.46
CA GLN A 261 15.52 -1.17 -12.76
C GLN A 261 15.11 0.08 -11.96
N ALA A 262 14.31 0.96 -12.54
CA ALA A 262 13.84 2.18 -11.88
C ALA A 262 13.02 1.88 -10.61
N ILE A 263 12.15 0.85 -10.64
CA ILE A 263 11.38 0.41 -9.47
C ILE A 263 12.34 -0.08 -8.37
N LYS A 264 13.31 -0.94 -8.72
CA LYS A 264 14.29 -1.46 -7.76
C LYS A 264 15.13 -0.34 -7.13
N ASP A 265 15.60 0.61 -7.96
CA ASP A 265 16.41 1.75 -7.50
C ASP A 265 15.62 2.64 -6.54
N ALA A 266 14.36 2.94 -6.85
CA ALA A 266 13.52 3.77 -6.00
C ALA A 266 13.39 3.18 -4.58
N TYR A 267 13.07 1.91 -4.47
CA TYR A 267 12.90 1.28 -3.15
C TYR A 267 14.22 0.95 -2.45
N LYS A 268 15.28 0.65 -3.20
CA LYS A 268 16.63 0.59 -2.63
C LYS A 268 17.04 1.91 -1.99
N ASN A 269 16.70 3.04 -2.65
CA ASN A 269 16.98 4.37 -2.12
C ASN A 269 16.18 4.65 -0.84
N TRP A 270 14.90 4.27 -0.76
CA TRP A 270 14.12 4.40 0.47
C TRP A 270 14.72 3.62 1.63
N ILE A 271 15.09 2.36 1.42
CA ILE A 271 15.71 1.53 2.45
C ILE A 271 17.09 2.06 2.86
N THR A 272 17.90 2.51 1.92
CA THR A 272 19.22 3.08 2.21
C THR A 272 19.08 4.39 2.99
N LEU A 273 18.13 5.24 2.61
CA LEU A 273 17.91 6.53 3.23
C LEU A 273 17.38 6.41 4.67
N THR A 274 16.46 5.49 4.90
CA THR A 274 15.74 5.41 6.17
C THR A 274 16.35 4.41 7.15
N GLY A 275 17.04 3.39 6.65
CA GLY A 275 17.49 2.25 7.46
C GLY A 275 16.36 1.31 7.89
N ALA A 276 15.20 1.33 7.24
CA ALA A 276 14.10 0.43 7.57
C ALA A 276 14.48 -1.05 7.47
N ASP A 277 13.83 -1.90 8.27
CA ASP A 277 14.25 -3.27 8.57
C ASP A 277 13.65 -4.32 7.65
N GLY A 278 12.60 -3.95 6.91
CA GLY A 278 11.90 -4.84 5.97
C GLY A 278 10.93 -4.07 5.08
N ILE A 279 10.34 -4.79 4.14
CA ILE A 279 9.28 -4.27 3.26
C ILE A 279 8.08 -5.21 3.22
N ARG A 280 6.89 -4.64 3.10
CA ARG A 280 5.68 -5.36 2.65
C ARG A 280 5.47 -5.01 1.18
N VAL A 281 5.34 -6.00 0.34
CA VAL A 281 5.15 -5.82 -1.10
C VAL A 281 3.66 -5.87 -1.43
N ASP A 282 3.13 -4.71 -1.78
CA ASP A 282 1.75 -4.56 -2.24
C ASP A 282 1.52 -5.30 -3.55
N ALA A 283 0.33 -5.87 -3.71
CA ALA A 283 -0.09 -6.56 -4.93
C ALA A 283 0.96 -7.58 -5.47
N ALA A 284 1.71 -8.25 -4.59
CA ALA A 284 2.75 -9.21 -4.99
C ALA A 284 2.20 -10.32 -5.88
N ARG A 285 0.92 -10.66 -5.73
CA ARG A 285 0.20 -11.59 -6.61
C ARG A 285 0.25 -11.18 -8.08
N SER A 286 0.24 -9.88 -8.36
CA SER A 286 0.13 -9.30 -9.71
C SER A 286 1.48 -9.09 -10.39
N MET A 287 2.58 -9.57 -9.80
CA MET A 287 3.92 -9.45 -10.36
C MET A 287 4.57 -10.79 -10.68
N PRO A 288 5.47 -10.84 -11.68
CA PRO A 288 6.24 -12.05 -11.97
C PRO A 288 7.08 -12.48 -10.75
N LYS A 289 7.00 -13.76 -10.37
CA LYS A 289 7.71 -14.30 -9.19
C LYS A 289 9.24 -14.09 -9.25
N ASN A 290 9.84 -14.19 -10.45
CA ASN A 290 11.26 -13.92 -10.64
C ASN A 290 11.61 -12.45 -10.41
N PHE A 291 10.68 -11.52 -10.68
CA PHE A 291 10.85 -10.12 -10.31
C PHE A 291 10.86 -9.94 -8.80
N LEU A 292 9.91 -10.53 -8.07
CA LEU A 292 9.85 -10.46 -6.60
C LEU A 292 11.17 -10.91 -5.95
N GLN A 293 11.73 -12.04 -6.39
CA GLN A 293 13.02 -12.54 -5.89
C GLN A 293 14.17 -11.58 -6.17
N GLU A 294 14.23 -11.04 -7.38
CA GLU A 294 15.26 -10.08 -7.77
C GLU A 294 15.09 -8.77 -6.99
N PHE A 295 13.84 -8.32 -6.81
CA PHE A 295 13.50 -7.10 -6.09
C PHE A 295 13.94 -7.18 -4.63
N GLU A 296 13.58 -8.22 -3.89
CA GLU A 296 14.02 -8.44 -2.51
C GLU A 296 15.55 -8.47 -2.41
N SER A 297 16.18 -9.27 -3.28
CA SER A 297 17.65 -9.40 -3.29
C SER A 297 18.35 -8.05 -3.55
N TYR A 298 17.79 -7.22 -4.44
CA TYR A 298 18.34 -5.92 -4.78
C TYR A 298 18.10 -4.89 -3.68
N VAL A 299 16.89 -4.82 -3.14
CA VAL A 299 16.54 -3.91 -2.05
C VAL A 299 17.33 -4.25 -0.79
N GLY A 300 17.56 -5.53 -0.51
CA GLY A 300 18.50 -6.02 0.50
C GLY A 300 17.96 -5.99 1.93
N VAL A 301 16.65 -6.12 2.09
CA VAL A 301 15.96 -6.37 3.37
C VAL A 301 14.90 -7.45 3.15
N PRO A 302 14.49 -8.19 4.21
CA PRO A 302 13.41 -9.15 4.11
C PRO A 302 12.13 -8.52 3.57
N SER A 303 11.43 -9.22 2.66
CA SER A 303 10.12 -8.85 2.14
C SER A 303 9.06 -9.86 2.53
N PHE A 304 7.81 -9.40 2.67
CA PHE A 304 6.66 -10.29 2.67
C PHE A 304 5.59 -9.76 1.73
N GLY A 305 5.13 -10.65 0.85
CA GLY A 305 4.21 -10.29 -0.22
C GLY A 305 2.75 -10.39 0.18
N GLU A 306 1.94 -9.51 -0.42
CA GLU A 306 0.49 -9.63 -0.40
C GLU A 306 0.01 -10.52 -1.53
N ILE A 307 -0.40 -11.74 -1.19
CA ILE A 307 -1.06 -12.66 -2.11
C ILE A 307 -2.48 -12.91 -1.62
N PHE A 308 -3.39 -12.03 -2.01
CA PHE A 308 -4.77 -11.99 -1.53
C PHE A 308 -5.62 -13.15 -2.06
N VAL A 309 -5.27 -14.37 -1.65
CA VAL A 309 -5.87 -15.64 -2.08
C VAL A 309 -5.99 -16.59 -0.90
N GLY A 310 -7.12 -17.32 -0.80
CA GLY A 310 -7.35 -18.32 0.25
C GLY A 310 -6.82 -19.72 -0.06
N ASP A 311 -6.19 -19.93 -1.19
CA ASP A 311 -5.66 -21.23 -1.63
C ASP A 311 -4.19 -21.40 -1.21
N VAL A 312 -3.91 -22.41 -0.39
CA VAL A 312 -2.58 -22.67 0.15
C VAL A 312 -1.58 -23.01 -0.96
N ASP A 313 -1.98 -23.77 -1.98
CA ASP A 313 -1.08 -24.14 -3.08
C ASP A 313 -0.64 -22.91 -3.87
N TYR A 314 -1.56 -21.97 -4.08
CA TYR A 314 -1.26 -20.73 -4.76
C TYR A 314 -0.32 -19.84 -3.93
N VAL A 315 -0.66 -19.58 -2.66
CA VAL A 315 0.11 -18.68 -1.78
C VAL A 315 1.49 -19.25 -1.47
N SER A 316 1.59 -20.55 -1.17
CA SER A 316 2.86 -21.20 -0.84
C SER A 316 3.88 -21.14 -1.98
N ALA A 317 3.42 -21.08 -3.24
CA ALA A 317 4.31 -20.95 -4.39
C ALA A 317 5.14 -19.65 -4.36
N PHE A 318 4.64 -18.57 -3.74
CA PHE A 318 5.36 -17.29 -3.59
C PHE A 318 6.43 -17.33 -2.50
N SER A 319 6.29 -18.16 -1.47
CA SER A 319 7.25 -18.27 -0.37
C SER A 319 8.66 -18.75 -0.80
N ASN A 320 8.84 -19.16 -2.06
CA ASN A 320 10.14 -19.47 -2.64
C ASN A 320 10.84 -18.25 -3.26
N TYR A 321 10.15 -17.11 -3.34
CA TYR A 321 10.62 -15.93 -4.06
C TYR A 321 10.70 -14.67 -3.20
N GLU A 322 10.12 -14.71 -2.01
CA GLU A 322 10.17 -13.68 -0.98
C GLU A 322 10.50 -14.33 0.37
N TRP A 323 11.04 -13.54 1.30
CA TRP A 323 11.31 -14.00 2.65
C TRP A 323 10.06 -14.54 3.33
N GLY A 324 8.90 -13.87 3.16
CA GLY A 324 7.64 -14.27 3.75
C GLY A 324 6.43 -13.93 2.88
N VAL A 325 5.25 -14.32 3.34
CA VAL A 325 3.97 -13.98 2.71
C VAL A 325 2.91 -13.74 3.79
N LEU A 326 1.94 -12.85 3.50
CA LEU A 326 0.75 -12.70 4.33
C LEU A 326 -0.12 -13.96 4.28
N ASP A 327 -0.47 -14.50 5.44
CA ASP A 327 -1.20 -15.77 5.57
C ASP A 327 -2.72 -15.58 5.38
N PHE A 328 -3.11 -15.20 4.17
CA PHE A 328 -4.52 -15.09 3.80
C PHE A 328 -5.29 -16.41 3.90
N PRO A 329 -4.71 -17.59 3.58
CA PRO A 329 -5.40 -18.84 3.79
C PRO A 329 -5.87 -19.04 5.23
N LEU A 330 -5.00 -18.81 6.21
CA LEU A 330 -5.36 -18.90 7.63
C LEU A 330 -6.35 -17.80 8.02
N PHE A 331 -6.12 -16.55 7.58
CA PHE A 331 -7.02 -15.42 7.85
C PHE A 331 -8.47 -15.74 7.46
N PHE A 332 -8.72 -16.21 6.24
CA PHE A 332 -10.07 -16.53 5.79
C PHE A 332 -10.72 -17.64 6.62
N GLN A 333 -9.97 -18.70 6.95
CA GLN A 333 -10.53 -19.80 7.75
C GLN A 333 -10.72 -19.42 9.22
N ALA A 334 -9.82 -18.62 9.80
CA ALA A 334 -9.99 -18.09 11.15
C ALA A 334 -11.25 -17.24 11.26
N ARG A 335 -11.51 -16.38 10.28
CA ARG A 335 -12.73 -15.57 10.23
C ARG A 335 -13.99 -16.42 10.15
N GLU A 336 -14.01 -17.46 9.30
CA GLU A 336 -15.15 -18.37 9.20
C GLU A 336 -15.42 -19.09 10.55
N VAL A 337 -14.38 -19.47 11.27
CA VAL A 337 -14.52 -20.16 12.56
C VAL A 337 -14.98 -19.20 13.66
N PHE A 338 -14.30 -18.07 13.83
CA PHE A 338 -14.53 -17.20 15.00
C PHE A 338 -15.67 -16.19 14.81
N ALA A 339 -15.93 -15.76 13.57
CA ALA A 339 -17.00 -14.80 13.29
C ALA A 339 -18.28 -15.48 12.75
N HIS A 340 -18.19 -16.68 12.17
CA HIS A 340 -19.32 -17.36 11.52
C HIS A 340 -19.60 -18.75 12.06
N ASP A 341 -19.04 -19.14 13.21
CA ASP A 341 -19.26 -20.41 13.90
C ASP A 341 -18.93 -21.66 13.05
N ALA A 342 -18.00 -21.56 12.08
CA ALA A 342 -17.56 -22.71 11.31
C ALA A 342 -16.73 -23.69 12.18
N SER A 343 -16.53 -24.90 11.68
CA SER A 343 -15.78 -25.93 12.42
C SER A 343 -14.27 -25.61 12.47
N PHE A 344 -13.64 -25.77 13.61
CA PHE A 344 -12.17 -25.70 13.78
C PHE A 344 -11.40 -26.68 12.87
N THR A 345 -12.07 -27.69 12.32
CA THR A 345 -11.44 -28.59 11.34
C THR A 345 -10.99 -27.88 10.08
N THR A 346 -11.60 -26.74 9.72
CA THR A 346 -11.19 -25.94 8.57
C THR A 346 -9.85 -25.24 8.79
N VAL A 347 -9.63 -24.67 9.99
CA VAL A 347 -8.34 -24.08 10.39
C VAL A 347 -7.27 -25.17 10.48
N LYS A 348 -7.61 -26.33 11.09
CA LYS A 348 -6.69 -27.48 11.10
C LYS A 348 -6.26 -27.88 9.69
N ALA A 349 -7.18 -27.88 8.73
CA ALA A 349 -6.87 -28.23 7.35
C ALA A 349 -5.90 -27.26 6.66
N ILE A 350 -5.82 -26.00 7.12
CA ILE A 350 -4.78 -25.05 6.68
C ILE A 350 -3.42 -25.47 7.27
N PHE A 351 -3.32 -25.63 8.60
CA PHE A 351 -2.08 -26.05 9.26
C PHE A 351 -1.54 -27.40 8.77
N ASP A 352 -2.41 -28.33 8.41
CA ASP A 352 -2.01 -29.63 7.83
C ASP A 352 -1.26 -29.46 6.48
N GLN A 353 -1.26 -28.27 5.88
CA GLN A 353 -0.62 -27.92 4.62
C GLN A 353 0.63 -27.04 4.77
N ASP A 354 1.03 -26.69 5.99
CA ASP A 354 2.16 -25.82 6.27
C ASP A 354 3.48 -26.31 5.64
N TYR A 355 3.62 -27.62 5.43
CA TYR A 355 4.76 -28.23 4.76
C TYR A 355 4.97 -27.77 3.31
N LYS A 356 3.98 -27.10 2.70
CA LYS A 356 4.06 -26.58 1.33
C LYS A 356 4.88 -25.29 1.24
N TYR A 357 4.98 -24.54 2.32
CA TYR A 357 5.73 -23.30 2.36
C TYR A 357 7.24 -23.56 2.47
N ALA A 358 8.06 -22.74 1.80
CA ALA A 358 9.51 -22.82 1.86
C ALA A 358 10.04 -22.68 3.30
N ASN A 359 9.45 -21.76 4.07
CA ASN A 359 9.66 -21.61 5.51
C ASN A 359 8.35 -21.19 6.18
N VAL A 360 7.72 -22.11 6.90
CA VAL A 360 6.46 -21.85 7.60
C VAL A 360 6.59 -20.77 8.68
N ASN A 361 7.78 -20.57 9.24
CA ASN A 361 8.00 -19.55 10.27
C ASN A 361 8.02 -18.12 9.70
N HIS A 362 8.03 -17.97 8.39
CA HIS A 362 7.94 -16.69 7.70
C HIS A 362 6.52 -16.37 7.19
N LEU A 363 5.52 -17.15 7.61
CA LEU A 363 4.13 -16.79 7.42
C LEU A 363 3.75 -15.64 8.36
N ILE A 364 3.31 -14.53 7.77
CA ILE A 364 2.81 -13.39 8.54
C ILE A 364 1.32 -13.63 8.82
N THR A 365 1.05 -14.29 9.95
CA THR A 365 -0.31 -14.59 10.39
C THR A 365 -0.99 -13.35 10.93
N PHE A 366 -2.25 -13.13 10.58
CA PHE A 366 -3.03 -11.97 11.02
C PHE A 366 -4.52 -12.31 11.13
N ILE A 367 -5.25 -11.51 11.88
CA ILE A 367 -6.71 -11.59 12.02
C ILE A 367 -7.41 -10.34 11.49
N ASP A 368 -6.67 -9.27 11.27
CA ASP A 368 -7.18 -7.98 10.81
C ASP A 368 -6.05 -7.18 10.13
N ASN A 369 -6.38 -6.43 9.10
CA ASN A 369 -5.52 -5.45 8.45
C ASN A 369 -6.35 -4.31 7.85
N HIS A 370 -5.71 -3.37 7.14
CA HIS A 370 -6.37 -2.19 6.57
C HIS A 370 -7.30 -2.49 5.39
N ASP A 371 -7.19 -3.67 4.75
CA ASP A 371 -7.98 -4.09 3.58
C ASP A 371 -9.22 -4.91 3.94
N ARG A 372 -9.40 -5.20 5.22
CA ARG A 372 -10.49 -6.08 5.67
C ARG A 372 -11.37 -5.42 6.71
N ASP A 373 -12.64 -5.80 6.69
CA ASP A 373 -13.56 -5.48 7.77
C ASP A 373 -13.01 -6.00 9.10
N ARG A 374 -13.27 -5.28 10.16
CA ARG A 374 -12.87 -5.70 11.51
C ARG A 374 -13.37 -7.11 11.83
N PHE A 375 -12.50 -7.83 12.54
CA PHE A 375 -12.74 -9.21 12.92
C PHE A 375 -13.90 -9.36 13.90
#